data_fef6fa26a405cca4df2749063a7a12e7
#
_entry.id   fef6fa26a405cca4df2749063a7a12e7
#
_cell.length_a   1.000
_cell.length_b   1.000
_cell.length_c   1.000
_cell.angle_alpha   90.00
_cell.angle_beta   90.00
_cell.angle_gamma   90.00
#
_symmetry.space_group_name_H-M   'P 1'
#
loop_
_entity.id
_entity.type
_entity.pdbx_description
1 polymer ?
#
loop_
_entity_poly.entity_id
_entity_poly.type
_entity_poly.pdbx_seq_one_letter_code
_entity_poly.pdbx_strand_id
1 'polypeptide(L)'
;AEHQGGPQLLYALFFGMAFNFAANGEKVKAGIEFASRQILRFGVALLGARITAEQISGLGAVPIMTVIGGVVLTILFGVLVGLLLGRPKTEGLLTGGAVAICGASAALAISAVMPKSEENQRFTLFTVVGVTTLSTVAMIAYPAITRALDLDPGAASVFLGGTIHDVAQVVAAGYMISPEVGDGATFVKLLRVAMLLPVVLVFSLVFRTRGEGGNRPPLLPGFLIGFAILVVINGLGIIPKPVTDAASHLSRWCLVVAIAALGVKTSLQQLASLGWRPVLMLAVDTVFLAGLILGGLLIWR
;
A
#
# COMPACT_ATOMS: atom_id res chain seq x y z
N ALA A 1 -2.60 31.46 -12.70
CA ALA A 1 -1.30 30.93 -13.15
C ALA A 1 -0.91 29.62 -12.42
N GLU A 2 -1.90 28.76 -12.05
CA GLU A 2 -1.63 27.60 -11.16
C GLU A 2 -1.88 26.22 -11.79
N HIS A 3 -1.96 26.11 -13.11
CA HIS A 3 -2.43 24.85 -13.74
C HIS A 3 -1.55 24.30 -14.85
N GLN A 4 -0.22 24.46 -14.78
CA GLN A 4 0.70 23.85 -15.76
C GLN A 4 1.76 22.89 -15.17
N GLY A 5 1.60 22.45 -13.93
CA GLY A 5 2.38 21.33 -13.42
C GLY A 5 1.64 20.03 -13.75
N GLY A 6 2.00 19.34 -14.82
CA GLY A 6 1.60 17.95 -15.02
C GLY A 6 1.94 17.13 -13.76
N PRO A 7 1.44 15.89 -13.59
CA PRO A 7 1.57 15.14 -12.35
C PRO A 7 3.05 14.86 -12.05
N GLN A 8 3.67 15.75 -11.27
CA GLN A 8 5.10 15.74 -10.94
C GLN A 8 5.57 14.35 -10.46
N LEU A 9 4.72 13.65 -9.70
CA LEU A 9 5.04 12.31 -9.20
C LEU A 9 5.02 11.26 -10.32
N LEU A 10 4.18 11.43 -11.35
CA LEU A 10 4.19 10.58 -12.53
C LEU A 10 5.51 10.73 -13.30
N TYR A 11 5.95 11.96 -13.53
CA TYR A 11 7.23 12.22 -14.18
C TYR A 11 8.39 11.68 -13.33
N ALA A 12 8.38 11.92 -12.02
CA ALA A 12 9.38 11.37 -11.11
C ALA A 12 9.47 9.84 -11.19
N LEU A 13 8.32 9.14 -11.26
CA LEU A 13 8.26 7.69 -11.44
C LEU A 13 8.88 7.26 -12.77
N PHE A 14 8.44 7.83 -13.90
CA PHE A 14 8.93 7.44 -15.22
C PHE A 14 10.41 7.76 -15.42
N PHE A 15 10.87 8.93 -14.96
CA PHE A 15 12.29 9.22 -14.93
C PHE A 15 13.05 8.21 -14.08
N GLY A 16 12.54 7.87 -12.89
CA GLY A 16 13.11 6.82 -12.08
C GLY A 16 13.22 5.49 -12.83
N MET A 17 12.15 5.05 -13.49
CA MET A 17 12.14 3.81 -14.28
C MET A 17 13.16 3.85 -15.43
N ALA A 18 13.32 5.00 -16.11
CA ALA A 18 14.31 5.18 -17.16
C ALA A 18 15.76 5.01 -16.65
N PHE A 19 16.00 5.33 -15.37
CA PHE A 19 17.29 5.15 -14.70
C PHE A 19 17.44 3.80 -13.96
N ASN A 20 16.57 2.82 -14.20
CA ASN A 20 16.67 1.50 -13.56
C ASN A 20 18.04 0.83 -13.77
N PHE A 21 18.69 1.06 -14.91
CA PHE A 21 20.04 0.56 -15.19
C PHE A 21 21.11 1.05 -14.18
N ALA A 22 20.90 2.23 -13.57
CA ALA A 22 21.81 2.78 -12.58
C ALA A 22 21.70 2.13 -11.18
N ALA A 23 20.69 1.28 -10.97
CA ALA A 23 20.46 0.59 -9.69
C ALA A 23 21.52 -0.48 -9.35
N ASN A 24 22.40 -0.84 -10.27
CA ASN A 24 23.30 -1.99 -10.16
C ASN A 24 24.54 -1.74 -9.26
N GLY A 25 24.84 -0.51 -8.83
CA GLY A 25 25.95 -0.20 -7.94
C GLY A 25 25.58 -0.35 -6.47
N GLU A 26 26.35 -1.06 -5.64
CA GLU A 26 26.03 -1.29 -4.22
C GLU A 26 25.77 0.00 -3.43
N LYS A 27 26.59 1.03 -3.63
CA LYS A 27 26.42 2.35 -2.97
C LYS A 27 25.15 3.06 -3.41
N VAL A 28 24.84 2.99 -4.70
CA VAL A 28 23.63 3.58 -5.28
C VAL A 28 22.40 2.85 -4.76
N LYS A 29 22.45 1.52 -4.69
CA LYS A 29 21.36 0.66 -4.16
C LYS A 29 20.98 1.04 -2.74
N ALA A 30 21.96 1.26 -1.85
CA ALA A 30 21.71 1.67 -0.47
C ALA A 30 20.98 3.03 -0.39
N GLY A 31 21.41 4.01 -1.19
CA GLY A 31 20.77 5.32 -1.29
C GLY A 31 19.34 5.27 -1.84
N ILE A 32 19.12 4.48 -2.90
CA ILE A 32 17.80 4.24 -3.49
C ILE A 32 16.87 3.57 -2.46
N GLU A 33 17.37 2.58 -1.71
CA GLU A 33 16.62 1.90 -0.67
C GLU A 33 16.23 2.85 0.46
N PHE A 34 17.15 3.67 0.92
CA PHE A 34 16.89 4.71 1.92
C PHE A 34 15.82 5.70 1.43
N ALA A 35 15.97 6.21 0.21
CA ALA A 35 15.04 7.17 -0.36
C ALA A 35 13.63 6.56 -0.56
N SER A 36 13.54 5.39 -1.14
CA SER A 36 12.25 4.71 -1.41
C SER A 36 11.53 4.21 -0.15
N ARG A 37 12.22 4.11 1.00
CA ARG A 37 11.61 3.64 2.25
C ARG A 37 11.58 4.71 3.33
N GLN A 38 12.73 5.28 3.73
CA GLN A 38 12.77 6.18 4.89
C GLN A 38 12.26 7.58 4.53
N ILE A 39 12.69 8.16 3.40
CA ILE A 39 12.19 9.46 2.96
C ILE A 39 10.69 9.37 2.66
N LEU A 40 10.22 8.27 2.05
CA LEU A 40 8.79 8.02 1.85
C LEU A 40 8.02 8.05 3.17
N ARG A 41 8.46 7.25 4.15
CA ARG A 41 7.79 7.12 5.46
C ARG A 41 7.70 8.48 6.17
N PHE A 42 8.78 9.25 6.12
CA PHE A 42 8.80 10.59 6.67
C PHE A 42 7.83 11.53 5.93
N GLY A 43 7.86 11.54 4.59
CA GLY A 43 6.94 12.32 3.77
C GLY A 43 5.46 11.95 4.02
N VAL A 44 5.15 10.66 4.13
CA VAL A 44 3.79 10.18 4.44
C VAL A 44 3.39 10.56 5.87
N ALA A 45 4.28 10.48 6.86
CA ALA A 45 3.96 10.94 8.20
C ALA A 45 3.56 12.43 8.22
N LEU A 46 4.30 13.28 7.48
CA LEU A 46 4.01 14.71 7.37
C LEU A 46 2.66 15.01 6.68
N LEU A 47 2.15 14.12 5.80
CA LEU A 47 0.81 14.30 5.23
C LEU A 47 -0.28 14.35 6.30
N GLY A 48 -0.07 13.70 7.44
CA GLY A 48 -1.00 13.77 8.57
C GLY A 48 -1.28 15.20 9.05
N ALA A 49 -0.31 16.11 8.92
CA ALA A 49 -0.50 17.53 9.26
C ALA A 49 -1.44 18.28 8.28
N ARG A 50 -1.77 17.68 7.14
CA ARG A 50 -2.62 18.26 6.10
C ARG A 50 -4.04 17.68 6.10
N ILE A 51 -4.19 16.44 6.52
CA ILE A 51 -5.49 15.76 6.53
C ILE A 51 -6.35 16.32 7.65
N THR A 52 -7.57 16.75 7.30
CA THR A 52 -8.53 17.32 8.24
C THR A 52 -9.56 16.30 8.69
N ALA A 53 -10.16 16.52 9.87
CA ALA A 53 -11.27 15.70 10.36
C ALA A 53 -12.47 15.72 9.39
N GLU A 54 -12.68 16.84 8.68
CA GLU A 54 -13.74 16.99 7.68
C GLU A 54 -13.51 16.08 6.47
N GLN A 55 -12.27 15.96 5.98
CA GLN A 55 -11.93 15.03 4.89
C GLN A 55 -12.17 13.58 5.29
N ILE A 56 -11.85 13.22 6.55
CA ILE A 56 -12.09 11.86 7.07
C ILE A 56 -13.59 11.58 7.19
N SER A 57 -14.34 12.50 7.78
CA SER A 57 -15.80 12.35 7.93
C SER A 57 -16.53 12.40 6.58
N GLY A 58 -16.00 13.15 5.61
CA GLY A 58 -16.52 13.24 4.24
C GLY A 58 -16.43 11.93 3.46
N LEU A 59 -15.50 11.03 3.81
CA LEU A 59 -15.46 9.68 3.21
C LEU A 59 -16.66 8.82 3.63
N GLY A 60 -17.25 9.10 4.79
CA GLY A 60 -18.38 8.36 5.31
C GLY A 60 -18.05 6.99 5.92
N ALA A 61 -18.97 6.45 6.71
CA ALA A 61 -18.77 5.17 7.39
C ALA A 61 -18.81 3.98 6.42
N VAL A 62 -19.63 4.04 5.37
CA VAL A 62 -19.83 2.93 4.45
C VAL A 62 -18.57 2.59 3.64
N PRO A 63 -17.89 3.54 2.98
CA PRO A 63 -16.60 3.25 2.32
C PRO A 63 -15.55 2.70 3.30
N ILE A 64 -15.48 3.22 4.51
CA ILE A 64 -14.56 2.71 5.53
C ILE A 64 -14.87 1.24 5.86
N MET A 65 -16.12 0.90 6.08
CA MET A 65 -16.56 -0.48 6.35
C MET A 65 -16.32 -1.39 5.15
N THR A 66 -16.51 -0.89 3.93
CA THR A 66 -16.21 -1.62 2.68
C THR A 66 -14.71 -1.97 2.61
N VAL A 67 -13.84 -1.05 2.99
CA VAL A 67 -12.39 -1.29 3.02
C VAL A 67 -12.02 -2.32 4.09
N ILE A 68 -12.56 -2.20 5.30
CA ILE A 68 -12.32 -3.15 6.39
C ILE A 68 -12.85 -4.55 6.02
N GLY A 69 -14.08 -4.62 5.52
CA GLY A 69 -14.70 -5.85 5.02
C GLY A 69 -13.88 -6.45 3.87
N GLY A 70 -13.39 -5.60 2.97
CA GLY A 70 -12.51 -5.97 1.87
C GLY A 70 -11.23 -6.67 2.35
N VAL A 71 -10.63 -6.20 3.42
CA VAL A 71 -9.45 -6.87 4.02
C VAL A 71 -9.81 -8.29 4.47
N VAL A 72 -10.87 -8.45 5.24
CA VAL A 72 -11.27 -9.75 5.77
C VAL A 72 -11.66 -10.71 4.65
N LEU A 73 -12.51 -10.26 3.74
CA LEU A 73 -12.99 -11.09 2.62
C LEU A 73 -11.87 -11.50 1.68
N THR A 74 -10.90 -10.62 1.41
CA THR A 74 -9.74 -10.96 0.55
C THR A 74 -8.83 -11.99 1.21
N ILE A 75 -8.61 -11.93 2.52
CA ILE A 75 -7.85 -12.95 3.25
C ILE A 75 -8.55 -14.31 3.14
N LEU A 76 -9.86 -14.36 3.38
CA LEU A 76 -10.65 -15.60 3.27
C LEU A 76 -10.67 -16.13 1.83
N PHE A 77 -10.80 -15.24 0.86
CA PHE A 77 -10.77 -15.58 -0.56
C PHE A 77 -9.41 -16.14 -0.98
N GLY A 78 -8.30 -15.56 -0.53
CA GLY A 78 -6.95 -16.08 -0.78
C GLY A 78 -6.78 -17.51 -0.25
N VAL A 79 -7.35 -17.82 0.93
CA VAL A 79 -7.37 -19.20 1.45
C VAL A 79 -8.16 -20.12 0.51
N LEU A 80 -9.33 -19.69 0.05
CA LEU A 80 -10.15 -20.46 -0.89
C LEU A 80 -9.42 -20.72 -2.19
N VAL A 81 -8.82 -19.69 -2.80
CA VAL A 81 -8.03 -19.81 -4.04
C VAL A 81 -6.85 -20.77 -3.84
N GLY A 82 -6.14 -20.66 -2.73
CA GLY A 82 -5.05 -21.58 -2.39
C GLY A 82 -5.52 -23.03 -2.35
N LEU A 83 -6.63 -23.31 -1.67
CA LEU A 83 -7.21 -24.65 -1.59
C LEU A 83 -7.65 -25.19 -2.97
N LEU A 84 -8.28 -24.36 -3.79
CA LEU A 84 -8.70 -24.74 -5.15
C LEU A 84 -7.52 -25.07 -6.07
N LEU A 85 -6.36 -24.45 -5.84
CA LEU A 85 -5.12 -24.70 -6.57
C LEU A 85 -4.27 -25.83 -5.97
N GLY A 86 -4.78 -26.52 -4.94
CA GLY A 86 -4.07 -27.58 -4.24
C GLY A 86 -2.85 -27.11 -3.46
N ARG A 87 -2.89 -25.86 -2.96
CA ARG A 87 -1.83 -25.26 -2.16
C ARG A 87 -2.17 -25.25 -0.66
N PRO A 88 -1.18 -25.28 0.23
CA PRO A 88 -1.42 -25.18 1.67
C PRO A 88 -2.21 -23.91 2.05
N LYS A 89 -3.06 -24.01 3.09
CA LYS A 89 -3.80 -22.85 3.62
C LYS A 89 -2.90 -21.66 4.01
N THR A 90 -1.68 -21.95 4.45
CA THR A 90 -0.66 -20.96 4.81
C THR A 90 -0.29 -20.06 3.63
N GLU A 91 -0.20 -20.61 2.43
CA GLU A 91 0.08 -19.83 1.23
C GLU A 91 -1.09 -18.93 0.84
N GLY A 92 -2.33 -19.44 0.91
CA GLY A 92 -3.52 -18.63 0.68
C GLY A 92 -3.70 -17.49 1.71
N LEU A 93 -3.40 -17.77 3.00
CA LEU A 93 -3.38 -16.73 4.03
C LEU A 93 -2.31 -15.66 3.75
N LEU A 94 -1.16 -16.09 3.24
CA LEU A 94 -0.05 -15.18 2.94
C LEU A 94 -0.35 -14.30 1.73
N THR A 95 -0.86 -14.86 0.62
CA THR A 95 -1.23 -14.08 -0.59
C THR A 95 -2.42 -13.16 -0.31
N GLY A 96 -3.50 -13.71 0.24
CA GLY A 96 -4.68 -12.92 0.61
C GLY A 96 -4.36 -11.81 1.60
N GLY A 97 -3.56 -12.08 2.64
CA GLY A 97 -3.15 -11.08 3.62
C GLY A 97 -2.21 -10.02 3.04
N ALA A 98 -1.28 -10.41 2.17
CA ALA A 98 -0.40 -9.48 1.47
C ALA A 98 -1.19 -8.52 0.58
N VAL A 99 -2.07 -9.07 -0.27
CA VAL A 99 -2.93 -8.29 -1.18
C VAL A 99 -3.90 -7.41 -0.40
N ALA A 100 -4.53 -7.94 0.64
CA ALA A 100 -5.55 -7.24 1.42
C ALA A 100 -5.01 -6.03 2.19
N ILE A 101 -3.76 -6.04 2.66
CA ILE A 101 -3.28 -5.04 3.63
C ILE A 101 -2.27 -4.06 2.99
N CYS A 102 -0.99 -4.42 2.96
CA CYS A 102 0.06 -3.51 2.49
C CYS A 102 1.18 -4.21 1.71
N GLY A 103 0.84 -5.26 1.00
CA GLY A 103 1.76 -5.94 0.09
C GLY A 103 2.92 -6.60 0.82
N ALA A 104 4.12 -6.25 0.44
CA ALA A 104 5.36 -6.85 0.94
C ALA A 104 5.50 -6.79 2.46
N SER A 105 5.11 -5.66 3.10
CA SER A 105 5.19 -5.50 4.56
C SER A 105 4.25 -6.47 5.29
N ALA A 106 3.03 -6.65 4.76
CA ALA A 106 2.08 -7.63 5.31
C ALA A 106 2.57 -9.06 5.10
N ALA A 107 3.09 -9.40 3.93
CA ALA A 107 3.66 -10.71 3.65
C ALA A 107 4.76 -11.07 4.67
N LEU A 108 5.69 -10.16 4.93
CA LEU A 108 6.78 -10.37 5.90
C LEU A 108 6.27 -10.50 7.33
N ALA A 109 5.30 -9.66 7.74
CA ALA A 109 4.75 -9.70 9.09
C ALA A 109 3.93 -10.97 9.34
N ILE A 110 3.13 -11.40 8.37
CA ILE A 110 2.35 -12.65 8.42
C ILE A 110 3.30 -13.85 8.44
N SER A 111 4.30 -13.88 7.56
CA SER A 111 5.30 -14.95 7.53
C SER A 111 6.05 -15.10 8.84
N ALA A 112 6.30 -14.01 9.57
CA ALA A 112 6.99 -14.04 10.86
C ALA A 112 6.22 -14.80 11.96
N VAL A 113 4.89 -14.92 11.85
CA VAL A 113 4.02 -15.64 12.79
C VAL A 113 3.57 -17.02 12.26
N MET A 114 3.92 -17.36 11.02
CA MET A 114 3.65 -18.67 10.42
C MET A 114 4.69 -19.70 10.81
N PRO A 115 4.41 -21.01 10.69
CA PRO A 115 5.38 -22.07 10.89
C PRO A 115 6.63 -21.87 10.01
N LYS A 116 7.81 -21.96 10.63
CA LYS A 116 9.09 -21.81 9.92
C LYS A 116 9.37 -23.06 9.09
N SER A 117 9.39 -22.93 7.76
CA SER A 117 9.86 -23.94 6.81
C SER A 117 10.56 -23.27 5.64
N GLU A 118 11.44 -23.97 4.95
CA GLU A 118 12.10 -23.45 3.75
C GLU A 118 11.07 -23.12 2.65
N GLU A 119 10.03 -23.94 2.52
CA GLU A 119 8.95 -23.72 1.57
C GLU A 119 8.21 -22.40 1.87
N ASN A 120 7.82 -22.15 3.13
CA ASN A 120 7.17 -20.91 3.54
C ASN A 120 8.07 -19.69 3.32
N GLN A 121 9.38 -19.80 3.57
CA GLN A 121 10.33 -18.72 3.33
C GLN A 121 10.44 -18.38 1.84
N ARG A 122 10.59 -19.41 0.99
CA ARG A 122 10.63 -19.24 -0.49
C ARG A 122 9.32 -18.64 -1.00
N PHE A 123 8.18 -19.15 -0.55
CA PHE A 123 6.88 -18.65 -0.95
C PHE A 123 6.66 -17.20 -0.48
N THR A 124 7.16 -16.82 0.70
CA THR A 124 7.14 -15.43 1.19
C THR A 124 7.91 -14.51 0.26
N LEU A 125 9.10 -14.90 -0.18
CA LEU A 125 9.89 -14.11 -1.14
C LEU A 125 9.14 -13.94 -2.47
N PHE A 126 8.52 -15.00 -2.98
CA PHE A 126 7.70 -14.93 -4.19
C PHE A 126 6.49 -14.01 -4.01
N THR A 127 5.81 -14.09 -2.87
CA THR A 127 4.69 -13.21 -2.56
C THR A 127 5.12 -11.75 -2.51
N VAL A 128 6.25 -11.45 -1.86
CA VAL A 128 6.81 -10.07 -1.78
C VAL A 128 7.11 -9.52 -3.16
N VAL A 129 7.79 -10.28 -4.02
CA VAL A 129 8.12 -9.84 -5.39
C VAL A 129 6.86 -9.69 -6.23
N GLY A 130 5.98 -10.70 -6.19
CA GLY A 130 4.75 -10.71 -6.99
C GLY A 130 3.79 -9.58 -6.63
N VAL A 131 3.52 -9.37 -5.34
CA VAL A 131 2.61 -8.31 -4.89
C VAL A 131 3.18 -6.91 -5.17
N THR A 132 4.49 -6.73 -5.09
CA THR A 132 5.13 -5.44 -5.42
C THR A 132 5.00 -5.14 -6.91
N THR A 133 5.17 -6.15 -7.76
CA THR A 133 5.03 -6.00 -9.21
C THR A 133 3.59 -5.73 -9.62
N LEU A 134 2.62 -6.50 -9.10
CA LEU A 134 1.19 -6.26 -9.36
C LEU A 134 0.75 -4.89 -8.87
N SER A 135 1.27 -4.45 -7.74
CA SER A 135 1.00 -3.12 -7.21
C SER A 135 1.53 -2.01 -8.13
N THR A 136 2.68 -2.22 -8.79
CA THR A 136 3.20 -1.29 -9.80
C THR A 136 2.27 -1.23 -11.02
N VAL A 137 1.78 -2.37 -11.49
CA VAL A 137 0.79 -2.42 -12.57
C VAL A 137 -0.49 -1.68 -12.16
N ALA A 138 -0.99 -1.95 -10.95
CA ALA A 138 -2.18 -1.27 -10.42
C ALA A 138 -1.99 0.24 -10.30
N MET A 139 -0.83 0.72 -9.84
CA MET A 139 -0.51 2.14 -9.75
C MET A 139 -0.64 2.87 -11.09
N ILE A 140 -0.29 2.21 -12.19
CA ILE A 140 -0.37 2.79 -13.54
C ILE A 140 -1.80 2.63 -14.11
N ALA A 141 -2.40 1.46 -13.94
CA ALA A 141 -3.68 1.13 -14.56
C ALA A 141 -4.89 1.72 -13.83
N TYR A 142 -4.90 1.75 -12.51
CA TYR A 142 -6.09 2.15 -11.74
C TYR A 142 -6.46 3.64 -11.85
N PRO A 143 -5.54 4.60 -11.97
CA PRO A 143 -5.92 5.97 -12.31
C PRO A 143 -6.64 6.11 -13.66
N ALA A 144 -6.33 5.25 -14.65
CA ALA A 144 -7.08 5.21 -15.89
C ALA A 144 -8.49 4.62 -15.70
N ILE A 145 -8.62 3.60 -14.87
CA ILE A 145 -9.94 3.00 -14.51
C ILE A 145 -10.82 4.02 -13.79
N THR A 146 -10.27 4.77 -12.81
CA THR A 146 -11.04 5.80 -12.09
C THR A 146 -11.60 6.86 -13.03
N ARG A 147 -10.81 7.27 -14.04
CA ARG A 147 -11.25 8.23 -15.08
C ARG A 147 -12.29 7.63 -16.01
N ALA A 148 -12.09 6.38 -16.47
CA ALA A 148 -13.02 5.70 -17.38
C ALA A 148 -14.39 5.46 -16.75
N LEU A 149 -14.45 5.29 -15.41
CA LEU A 149 -15.68 5.09 -14.65
C LEU A 149 -16.25 6.38 -14.06
N ASP A 150 -15.63 7.53 -14.36
CA ASP A 150 -16.02 8.86 -13.88
C ASP A 150 -16.26 8.86 -12.35
N LEU A 151 -15.32 8.29 -11.59
CA LEU A 151 -15.42 8.26 -10.15
C LEU A 151 -15.16 9.65 -9.57
N ASP A 152 -16.03 10.10 -8.67
CA ASP A 152 -15.80 11.30 -7.89
C ASP A 152 -14.53 11.18 -7.02
N PRO A 153 -13.96 12.30 -6.53
CA PRO A 153 -12.70 12.28 -5.78
C PRO A 153 -12.73 11.38 -4.54
N GLY A 154 -13.87 11.28 -3.85
CA GLY A 154 -14.04 10.43 -2.70
C GLY A 154 -13.99 8.94 -3.08
N ALA A 155 -14.78 8.54 -4.07
CA ALA A 155 -14.81 7.18 -4.60
C ALA A 155 -13.44 6.78 -5.20
N ALA A 156 -12.78 7.68 -5.95
CA ALA A 156 -11.44 7.46 -6.47
C ALA A 156 -10.41 7.23 -5.34
N SER A 157 -10.50 8.01 -4.27
CA SER A 157 -9.66 7.85 -3.07
C SER A 157 -9.84 6.48 -2.42
N VAL A 158 -11.09 6.06 -2.23
CA VAL A 158 -11.41 4.75 -1.65
C VAL A 158 -10.97 3.61 -2.56
N PHE A 159 -11.19 3.73 -3.87
CA PHE A 159 -10.75 2.72 -4.84
C PHE A 159 -9.24 2.56 -4.84
N LEU A 160 -8.48 3.65 -5.03
CA LEU A 160 -7.01 3.58 -5.09
C LEU A 160 -6.40 3.15 -3.76
N GLY A 161 -6.80 3.76 -2.65
CA GLY A 161 -6.30 3.40 -1.31
C GLY A 161 -6.74 2.03 -0.85
N GLY A 162 -7.96 1.63 -1.24
CA GLY A 162 -8.58 0.35 -0.93
C GLY A 162 -8.05 -0.83 -1.75
N THR A 163 -7.37 -0.60 -2.88
CA THR A 163 -6.98 -1.69 -3.80
C THR A 163 -5.49 -1.78 -4.06
N ILE A 164 -4.78 -0.70 -4.31
CA ILE A 164 -3.32 -0.73 -4.55
C ILE A 164 -2.59 -1.23 -3.29
N HIS A 165 -1.58 -2.09 -3.45
CA HIS A 165 -1.01 -2.83 -2.31
C HIS A 165 0.02 -2.01 -1.52
N ASP A 166 0.88 -1.23 -2.16
CA ASP A 166 1.96 -0.48 -1.51
C ASP A 166 1.60 0.99 -1.27
N VAL A 167 2.02 1.55 -0.11
CA VAL A 167 1.74 2.94 0.29
C VAL A 167 2.33 3.94 -0.71
N ALA A 168 3.58 3.73 -1.16
CA ALA A 168 4.24 4.63 -2.10
C ALA A 168 3.46 4.72 -3.42
N GLN A 169 2.96 3.59 -3.88
CA GLN A 169 2.24 3.47 -5.14
C GLN A 169 0.82 4.03 -5.04
N VAL A 170 0.17 3.92 -3.88
CA VAL A 170 -1.10 4.62 -3.61
C VAL A 170 -0.90 6.12 -3.67
N VAL A 171 0.11 6.63 -2.98
CA VAL A 171 0.45 8.06 -2.98
C VAL A 171 0.69 8.53 -4.42
N ALA A 172 1.53 7.80 -5.18
CA ALA A 172 1.80 8.13 -6.57
C ALA A 172 0.52 8.16 -7.40
N ALA A 173 -0.28 7.09 -7.35
CA ALA A 173 -1.52 6.96 -8.13
C ALA A 173 -2.55 8.05 -7.77
N GLY A 174 -2.75 8.33 -6.49
CA GLY A 174 -3.70 9.33 -6.04
C GLY A 174 -3.32 10.74 -6.49
N TYR A 175 -2.06 11.13 -6.30
CA TYR A 175 -1.58 12.45 -6.73
C TYR A 175 -1.43 12.60 -8.26
N MET A 176 -1.44 11.52 -9.03
CA MET A 176 -1.59 11.58 -10.49
C MET A 176 -2.97 12.10 -10.91
N ILE A 177 -3.98 11.97 -10.05
CA ILE A 177 -5.34 12.43 -10.32
C ILE A 177 -5.51 13.86 -9.80
N SER A 178 -5.42 14.04 -8.49
CA SER A 178 -5.46 15.34 -7.82
C SER A 178 -4.86 15.27 -6.40
N PRO A 179 -4.52 16.42 -5.79
CA PRO A 179 -4.10 16.47 -4.39
C PRO A 179 -5.13 15.89 -3.43
N GLU A 180 -6.41 16.16 -3.66
CA GLU A 180 -7.52 15.65 -2.85
C GLU A 180 -7.59 14.13 -2.88
N VAL A 181 -7.52 13.53 -4.08
CA VAL A 181 -7.50 12.07 -4.24
C VAL A 181 -6.23 11.47 -3.63
N GLY A 182 -5.09 12.15 -3.74
CA GLY A 182 -3.84 11.71 -3.13
C GLY A 182 -3.91 11.63 -1.61
N ASP A 183 -4.45 12.66 -0.97
CA ASP A 183 -4.63 12.73 0.49
C ASP A 183 -5.62 11.65 0.96
N GLY A 184 -6.80 11.57 0.33
CA GLY A 184 -7.84 10.61 0.65
C GLY A 184 -7.40 9.15 0.45
N ALA A 185 -6.76 8.84 -0.68
CA ALA A 185 -6.24 7.50 -0.97
C ALA A 185 -5.15 7.10 0.03
N THR A 186 -4.28 8.04 0.43
CA THR A 186 -3.26 7.80 1.46
C THR A 186 -3.91 7.47 2.80
N PHE A 187 -4.92 8.22 3.22
CA PHE A 187 -5.66 7.94 4.45
C PHE A 187 -6.29 6.54 4.43
N VAL A 188 -7.04 6.22 3.37
CA VAL A 188 -7.66 4.89 3.19
C VAL A 188 -6.61 3.78 3.24
N LYS A 189 -5.46 3.98 2.59
CA LYS A 189 -4.36 3.02 2.63
C LYS A 189 -3.79 2.83 4.02
N LEU A 190 -3.62 3.90 4.79
CA LEU A 190 -3.11 3.80 6.15
C LEU A 190 -4.10 3.13 7.09
N LEU A 191 -5.42 3.26 6.86
CA LEU A 191 -6.44 2.46 7.54
C LEU A 191 -6.21 0.96 7.30
N ARG A 192 -5.95 0.53 6.05
CA ARG A 192 -5.59 -0.86 5.75
C ARG A 192 -4.31 -1.30 6.45
N VAL A 193 -3.28 -0.45 6.48
CA VAL A 193 -2.02 -0.75 7.19
C VAL A 193 -2.27 -0.94 8.68
N ALA A 194 -3.16 -0.16 9.30
CA ALA A 194 -3.54 -0.34 10.70
C ALA A 194 -4.19 -1.71 10.97
N MET A 195 -4.91 -2.27 9.98
CA MET A 195 -5.49 -3.62 10.06
C MET A 195 -4.42 -4.73 10.17
N LEU A 196 -3.16 -4.45 9.88
CA LEU A 196 -2.08 -5.42 10.04
C LEU A 196 -1.96 -5.92 11.48
N LEU A 197 -2.16 -5.02 12.46
CA LEU A 197 -2.06 -5.38 13.88
C LEU A 197 -3.09 -6.46 14.27
N PRO A 198 -4.41 -6.27 14.12
CA PRO A 198 -5.38 -7.30 14.49
C PRO A 198 -5.20 -8.59 13.67
N VAL A 199 -4.88 -8.51 12.38
CA VAL A 199 -4.67 -9.68 11.53
C VAL A 199 -3.48 -10.51 12.01
N VAL A 200 -2.33 -9.89 12.27
CA VAL A 200 -1.13 -10.60 12.77
C VAL A 200 -1.37 -11.18 14.17
N LEU A 201 -2.12 -10.47 15.04
CA LEU A 201 -2.51 -11.00 16.34
C LEU A 201 -3.36 -12.27 16.22
N VAL A 202 -4.40 -12.23 15.35
CA VAL A 202 -5.24 -13.42 15.09
C VAL A 202 -4.40 -14.57 14.54
N PHE A 203 -3.54 -14.33 13.57
CA PHE A 203 -2.68 -15.38 13.01
C PHE A 203 -1.67 -15.93 14.04
N SER A 204 -1.11 -15.09 14.89
CA SER A 204 -0.25 -15.52 16.00
C SER A 204 -0.98 -16.45 16.99
N LEU A 205 -2.27 -16.21 17.24
CA LEU A 205 -3.10 -17.08 18.07
C LEU A 205 -3.44 -18.39 17.36
N VAL A 206 -3.78 -18.33 16.07
CA VAL A 206 -4.14 -19.49 15.25
C VAL A 206 -2.95 -20.46 15.11
N PHE A 207 -1.78 -19.93 14.79
CA PHE A 207 -0.59 -20.77 14.57
C PHE A 207 0.11 -21.18 15.87
N ARG A 208 -0.27 -20.61 17.04
CA ARG A 208 0.32 -20.91 18.36
C ARG A 208 1.83 -21.16 18.30
N THR A 209 2.55 -20.35 17.55
CA THR A 209 3.99 -20.46 17.50
C THR A 209 4.56 -20.16 18.88
N ARG A 210 4.85 -21.20 19.65
CA ARG A 210 5.80 -21.15 20.77
C ARG A 210 7.18 -20.89 20.16
N GLY A 211 7.40 -19.67 19.68
CA GLY A 211 8.62 -19.26 19.02
C GLY A 211 9.52 -18.55 20.00
N GLU A 212 10.73 -19.08 20.12
CA GLU A 212 11.92 -18.49 20.70
C GLU A 212 12.00 -16.97 20.50
N GLY A 213 12.42 -16.28 21.59
CA GLY A 213 12.54 -14.83 21.63
C GLY A 213 13.55 -14.29 20.61
N GLY A 214 13.07 -13.93 19.44
CA GLY A 214 13.78 -13.14 18.46
C GLY A 214 13.17 -11.75 18.39
N ASN A 215 13.95 -10.73 18.02
CA ASN A 215 13.52 -9.37 17.78
C ASN A 215 12.34 -9.36 16.77
N ARG A 216 11.11 -9.26 17.29
CA ARG A 216 9.92 -9.16 16.44
C ARG A 216 9.87 -7.75 15.84
N PRO A 217 9.71 -7.60 14.53
CA PRO A 217 9.50 -6.28 13.95
C PRO A 217 8.28 -5.63 14.62
N PRO A 218 8.30 -4.30 14.85
CA PRO A 218 7.17 -3.61 15.43
C PRO A 218 5.92 -3.83 14.57
N LEU A 219 4.82 -4.25 15.21
CA LEU A 219 3.55 -4.56 14.54
C LEU A 219 2.94 -3.33 13.84
N LEU A 220 3.17 -2.14 14.39
CA LEU A 220 2.79 -0.87 13.78
C LEU A 220 4.04 -0.11 13.33
N PRO A 221 4.13 0.25 12.03
CA PRO A 221 5.21 1.09 11.55
C PRO A 221 5.19 2.45 12.23
N GLY A 222 6.37 2.93 12.70
CA GLY A 222 6.48 4.20 13.44
C GLY A 222 5.95 5.41 12.65
N PHE A 223 6.06 5.40 11.31
CA PHE A 223 5.52 6.47 10.47
C PHE A 223 3.98 6.53 10.50
N LEU A 224 3.30 5.41 10.68
CA LEU A 224 1.84 5.35 10.83
C LEU A 224 1.41 6.02 12.15
N ILE A 225 2.16 5.78 13.22
CA ILE A 225 1.92 6.45 14.51
C ILE A 225 2.13 7.95 14.37
N GLY A 226 3.24 8.38 13.75
CA GLY A 226 3.53 9.79 13.47
C GLY A 226 2.44 10.45 12.62
N PHE A 227 1.97 9.77 11.57
CA PHE A 227 0.84 10.21 10.75
C PHE A 227 -0.44 10.40 11.58
N ALA A 228 -0.83 9.38 12.36
CA ALA A 228 -2.04 9.42 13.18
C ALA A 228 -2.00 10.56 14.22
N ILE A 229 -0.86 10.75 14.87
CA ILE A 229 -0.65 11.88 15.82
C ILE A 229 -0.85 13.22 15.11
N LEU A 230 -0.24 13.42 13.94
CA LEU A 230 -0.37 14.66 13.18
C LEU A 230 -1.80 14.91 12.68
N VAL A 231 -2.52 13.86 12.23
CA VAL A 231 -3.95 13.96 11.88
C VAL A 231 -4.78 14.44 13.08
N VAL A 232 -4.56 13.86 14.27
CA VAL A 232 -5.29 14.24 15.48
C VAL A 232 -4.98 15.68 15.87
N ILE A 233 -3.70 16.06 15.93
CA ILE A 233 -3.28 17.41 16.32
C ILE A 233 -3.80 18.47 15.33
N ASN A 234 -3.77 18.15 14.02
CA ASN A 234 -4.33 19.04 12.99
C ASN A 234 -5.86 19.13 13.08
N GLY A 235 -6.53 18.01 13.31
CA GLY A 235 -7.99 17.97 13.52
C GLY A 235 -8.48 18.77 14.75
N LEU A 236 -7.62 18.92 15.77
CA LEU A 236 -7.85 19.80 16.93
C LEU A 236 -7.56 21.28 16.64
N GLY A 237 -7.10 21.64 15.45
CA GLY A 237 -6.78 23.01 15.07
C GLY A 237 -5.55 23.59 15.79
N ILE A 238 -4.71 22.74 16.37
CA ILE A 238 -3.54 23.18 17.17
C ILE A 238 -2.38 23.63 16.28
N ILE A 239 -2.28 23.10 15.04
CA ILE A 239 -1.16 23.40 14.14
C ILE A 239 -1.42 24.72 13.40
N PRO A 240 -0.56 25.74 13.55
CA PRO A 240 -0.68 26.99 12.81
C PRO A 240 -0.52 26.77 11.30
N LYS A 241 -1.27 27.52 10.47
CA LYS A 241 -1.19 27.41 9.00
C LYS A 241 0.23 27.44 8.43
N PRO A 242 1.14 28.33 8.83
CA PRO A 242 2.51 28.34 8.29
C PRO A 242 3.26 27.03 8.51
N VAL A 243 3.01 26.34 9.64
CA VAL A 243 3.62 25.04 9.96
C VAL A 243 3.02 23.93 9.09
N THR A 244 1.69 23.93 8.91
CA THR A 244 1.00 22.98 8.01
C THR A 244 1.49 23.15 6.56
N ASP A 245 1.65 24.39 6.10
CA ASP A 245 2.14 24.68 4.74
C ASP A 245 3.60 24.21 4.58
N ALA A 246 4.47 24.51 5.55
CA ALA A 246 5.86 24.03 5.53
C ALA A 246 5.94 22.51 5.56
N ALA A 247 5.15 21.83 6.40
CA ALA A 247 5.06 20.37 6.45
C ALA A 247 4.57 19.79 5.13
N SER A 248 3.57 20.41 4.49
CA SER A 248 3.03 20.01 3.20
C SER A 248 4.07 20.15 2.07
N HIS A 249 4.82 21.25 2.05
CA HIS A 249 5.91 21.44 1.09
C HIS A 249 7.02 20.39 1.27
N LEU A 250 7.46 20.16 2.50
CA LEU A 250 8.50 19.19 2.82
C LEU A 250 8.02 17.76 2.48
N SER A 251 6.78 17.41 2.82
CA SER A 251 6.16 16.14 2.45
C SER A 251 6.20 15.92 0.93
N ARG A 252 5.78 16.93 0.15
CA ARG A 252 5.76 16.86 -1.32
C ARG A 252 7.15 16.54 -1.90
N TRP A 253 8.18 17.22 -1.44
CA TRP A 253 9.56 16.94 -1.89
C TRP A 253 10.04 15.55 -1.48
N CYS A 254 9.75 15.13 -0.26
CA CYS A 254 10.03 13.76 0.19
C CYS A 254 9.35 12.72 -0.70
N LEU A 255 8.08 12.94 -1.07
CA LEU A 255 7.34 12.03 -1.95
C LEU A 255 7.91 12.01 -3.37
N VAL A 256 8.28 13.15 -3.95
CA VAL A 256 8.91 13.22 -5.28
C VAL A 256 10.22 12.40 -5.31
N VAL A 257 11.10 12.60 -4.31
CA VAL A 257 12.36 11.86 -4.21
C VAL A 257 12.11 10.37 -4.00
N ALA A 258 11.18 10.03 -3.13
CA ALA A 258 10.84 8.63 -2.82
C ALA A 258 10.23 7.90 -4.02
N ILE A 259 9.32 8.54 -4.76
CA ILE A 259 8.69 7.97 -5.96
C ILE A 259 9.69 7.83 -7.11
N ALA A 260 10.60 8.79 -7.30
CA ALA A 260 11.70 8.62 -8.25
C ALA A 260 12.58 7.41 -7.90
N ALA A 261 12.98 7.29 -6.63
CA ALA A 261 13.75 6.13 -6.15
C ALA A 261 12.97 4.81 -6.29
N LEU A 262 11.65 4.82 -6.09
CA LEU A 262 10.79 3.67 -6.34
C LEU A 262 10.81 3.29 -7.83
N GLY A 263 10.72 4.28 -8.73
CA GLY A 263 10.82 4.06 -10.18
C GLY A 263 12.13 3.34 -10.54
N VAL A 264 13.26 3.79 -10.01
CA VAL A 264 14.57 3.14 -10.23
C VAL A 264 14.59 1.67 -9.78
N LYS A 265 13.88 1.33 -8.72
CA LYS A 265 13.77 -0.07 -8.22
C LYS A 265 12.81 -0.94 -9.01
N THR A 266 11.92 -0.36 -9.79
CA THR A 266 10.87 -1.10 -10.48
C THR A 266 11.44 -1.96 -11.60
N SER A 267 11.30 -3.30 -11.46
CA SER A 267 11.69 -4.28 -12.48
C SER A 267 10.54 -5.25 -12.75
N LEU A 268 10.00 -5.20 -13.96
CA LEU A 268 8.95 -6.11 -14.41
C LEU A 268 9.50 -7.51 -14.75
N GLN A 269 10.81 -7.64 -14.96
CA GLN A 269 11.47 -8.90 -15.30
C GLN A 269 11.41 -9.93 -14.15
N GLN A 270 11.38 -9.45 -12.91
CA GLN A 270 11.33 -10.32 -11.73
C GLN A 270 10.01 -11.12 -11.64
N LEU A 271 8.91 -10.62 -12.25
CA LEU A 271 7.64 -11.36 -12.28
C LEU A 271 7.72 -12.63 -13.12
N ALA A 272 8.48 -12.61 -14.22
CA ALA A 272 8.63 -13.74 -15.13
C ALA A 272 9.35 -14.96 -14.51
N SER A 273 10.10 -14.75 -13.43
CA SER A 273 10.81 -15.85 -12.72
C SER A 273 9.93 -16.61 -11.72
N LEU A 274 8.70 -16.13 -11.47
CA LEU A 274 7.76 -16.76 -10.54
C LEU A 274 7.03 -17.91 -11.20
N GLY A 275 6.81 -19.01 -10.47
CA GLY A 275 5.93 -20.08 -10.93
C GLY A 275 4.50 -19.56 -11.17
N TRP A 276 3.78 -20.16 -12.13
CA TRP A 276 2.45 -19.67 -12.56
C TRP A 276 1.38 -19.70 -11.43
N ARG A 277 1.43 -20.69 -10.51
CA ARG A 277 0.43 -20.81 -9.43
C ARG A 277 0.49 -19.67 -8.43
N PRO A 278 1.64 -19.27 -7.83
CA PRO A 278 1.74 -18.10 -6.98
C PRO A 278 1.32 -16.80 -7.67
N VAL A 279 1.69 -16.64 -8.95
CA VAL A 279 1.29 -15.47 -9.74
C VAL A 279 -0.22 -15.44 -9.93
N LEU A 280 -0.83 -16.57 -10.25
CA LEU A 280 -2.29 -16.68 -10.40
C LEU A 280 -3.01 -16.36 -9.08
N MET A 281 -2.55 -16.90 -7.94
CA MET A 281 -3.13 -16.59 -6.63
C MET A 281 -3.13 -15.07 -6.37
N LEU A 282 -1.98 -14.43 -6.52
CA LEU A 282 -1.85 -12.99 -6.31
C LEU A 282 -2.69 -12.16 -7.30
N ALA A 283 -2.74 -12.56 -8.57
CA ALA A 283 -3.53 -11.86 -9.59
C ALA A 283 -5.03 -11.98 -9.30
N VAL A 284 -5.51 -13.17 -8.97
CA VAL A 284 -6.92 -13.42 -8.65
C VAL A 284 -7.32 -12.72 -7.36
N ASP A 285 -6.49 -12.75 -6.31
CA ASP A 285 -6.72 -11.99 -5.07
C ASP A 285 -6.77 -10.48 -5.34
N THR A 286 -5.89 -9.96 -6.21
CA THR A 286 -5.85 -8.54 -6.59
C THR A 286 -7.11 -8.11 -7.34
N VAL A 287 -7.55 -8.92 -8.33
CA VAL A 287 -8.77 -8.65 -9.11
C VAL A 287 -10.00 -8.76 -8.21
N PHE A 288 -10.04 -9.74 -7.32
CA PHE A 288 -11.13 -9.89 -6.35
C PHE A 288 -11.25 -8.67 -5.45
N LEU A 289 -10.15 -8.21 -4.85
CA LEU A 289 -10.15 -7.02 -4.01
C LEU A 289 -10.60 -5.78 -4.79
N ALA A 290 -10.08 -5.59 -6.01
CA ALA A 290 -10.47 -4.46 -6.85
C ALA A 290 -11.98 -4.50 -7.19
N GLY A 291 -12.48 -5.67 -7.57
CA GLY A 291 -13.91 -5.89 -7.86
C GLY A 291 -14.80 -5.68 -6.64
N LEU A 292 -14.36 -6.14 -5.46
CA LEU A 292 -15.10 -5.99 -4.21
C LEU A 292 -15.21 -4.52 -3.78
N ILE A 293 -14.11 -3.79 -3.81
CA ILE A 293 -14.11 -2.36 -3.44
C ILE A 293 -14.93 -1.56 -4.47
N LEU A 294 -14.72 -1.81 -5.76
CA LEU A 294 -15.46 -1.12 -6.81
C LEU A 294 -16.96 -1.45 -6.76
N GLY A 295 -17.31 -2.72 -6.59
CA GLY A 295 -18.70 -3.16 -6.41
C GLY A 295 -19.37 -2.53 -5.20
N GLY A 296 -18.67 -2.45 -4.06
CA GLY A 296 -19.14 -1.72 -2.89
C GLY A 296 -19.41 -0.26 -3.17
N LEU A 297 -18.51 0.43 -3.88
CA LEU A 297 -18.68 1.84 -4.25
C LEU A 297 -19.86 2.07 -5.21
N LEU A 298 -20.09 1.15 -6.15
CA LEU A 298 -21.21 1.27 -7.11
C LEU A 298 -22.57 0.95 -6.52
N ILE A 299 -22.63 0.08 -5.51
CA ILE A 299 -23.90 -0.25 -4.80
C ILE A 299 -24.34 0.91 -3.91
N TRP A 300 -23.42 1.70 -3.41
CA TRP A 300 -23.70 2.79 -2.46
C TRP A 300 -23.74 4.18 -3.09
N ARG A 301 -23.57 4.28 -4.41
CA ARG A 301 -23.91 5.48 -5.17
C ARG A 301 -25.42 5.62 -5.28
#